data_34749aba09147289a563f0cf53d429fa
#
_entry.id   34749aba09147289a563f0cf53d429fa
#
_cell.length_a   1.000
_cell.length_b   1.000
_cell.length_c   1.000
_cell.angle_alpha   90.00
_cell.angle_beta   90.00
_cell.angle_gamma   90.00
#
_symmetry.space_group_name_H-M   'P 1'
#
loop_
_entity.id
_entity.type
_entity.pdbx_description
1 polymer ?
#
loop_
_entity_poly.entity_id
_entity_poly.type
_entity_poly.pdbx_seq_one_letter_code
_entity_poly.pdbx_strand_id
1 'polypeptide(L)'
;MRRVACIGGLELISHVPAKPSHPAQLLFVHGAFVAAWCWDEHFLPYFAQQGYAAHAVSLRGHGGSAGRDTLVATSIDDYENDVQRIARHLGSPLVIIGHSMGGMVVQRCLHKLPATAAVLMASVPPEGLLGSSMLLAARDPELFSEVNLLQHAHPSQTTLRAVRRTIFSAHIPDEEIGRHLSRMQQESERAVFDLSWPQQFFIGRAKGVPVLVLGGAEDAFFNTAMIESTARVYGVKAEIFPDMAHAMMLEPAWQRAADRIIDWLAGVGA
;
A
#
# COMPACT_ATOMS: atom_id res chain seq x y z
N MET A 1 -1.56 21.05 8.25
CA MET A 1 -2.40 21.66 7.18
C MET A 1 -2.43 20.69 5.99
N ARG A 2 -3.63 20.38 5.47
CA ARG A 2 -3.82 19.56 4.27
C ARG A 2 -3.50 20.37 3.01
N ARG A 3 -2.73 19.81 2.09
CA ARG A 3 -2.39 20.39 0.78
C ARG A 3 -2.47 19.31 -0.30
N VAL A 4 -2.80 19.71 -1.51
CA VAL A 4 -2.71 18.84 -2.71
C VAL A 4 -1.84 19.57 -3.73
N ALA A 5 -0.82 18.89 -4.22
CA ALA A 5 0.11 19.39 -5.23
C ALA A 5 0.19 18.41 -6.41
N CYS A 6 0.64 18.94 -7.55
CA CYS A 6 0.96 18.13 -8.73
C CYS A 6 2.47 18.19 -8.98
N ILE A 7 3.16 17.07 -8.82
CA ILE A 7 4.61 16.97 -8.95
C ILE A 7 4.95 16.12 -10.17
N GLY A 8 5.34 16.77 -11.26
CA GLY A 8 5.65 16.06 -12.51
C GLY A 8 4.51 15.20 -13.05
N GLY A 9 3.27 15.68 -12.92
CA GLY A 9 2.06 14.98 -13.33
C GLY A 9 1.47 14.06 -12.28
N LEU A 10 2.08 13.92 -11.10
CA LEU A 10 1.60 13.07 -10.01
C LEU A 10 0.93 13.90 -8.91
N GLU A 11 -0.24 13.47 -8.46
CA GLU A 11 -0.91 14.02 -7.30
C GLU A 11 -0.16 13.64 -6.02
N LEU A 12 0.11 14.62 -5.18
CA LEU A 12 0.68 14.44 -3.85
C LEU A 12 -0.24 15.10 -2.82
N ILE A 13 -0.89 14.29 -1.99
CA ILE A 13 -1.67 14.75 -0.85
C ILE A 13 -0.75 14.82 0.37
N SER A 14 -0.74 15.93 1.07
CA SER A 14 0.16 16.15 2.19
C SER A 14 -0.59 16.70 3.40
N HIS A 15 -0.28 16.18 4.58
CA HIS A 15 -0.63 16.75 5.86
C HIS A 15 0.67 17.12 6.59
N VAL A 16 0.94 18.42 6.70
CA VAL A 16 2.16 18.91 7.34
C VAL A 16 1.76 19.72 8.56
N PRO A 17 2.25 19.37 9.76
CA PRO A 17 2.04 20.17 10.97
C PRO A 17 2.71 21.54 10.84
N ALA A 18 2.22 22.53 11.59
CA ALA A 18 2.80 23.88 11.57
C ALA A 18 4.27 23.88 12.03
N LYS A 19 4.60 22.97 12.95
CA LYS A 19 5.97 22.70 13.41
C LYS A 19 6.15 21.19 13.47
N PRO A 20 6.79 20.58 12.48
CA PRO A 20 7.15 19.17 12.54
C PRO A 20 8.07 18.90 13.74
N SER A 21 7.79 17.87 14.52
CA SER A 21 8.62 17.44 15.66
C SER A 21 9.58 16.32 15.32
N HIS A 22 9.39 15.70 14.15
CA HIS A 22 10.25 14.64 13.63
C HIS A 22 10.97 15.10 12.37
N PRO A 23 12.27 14.78 12.22
CA PRO A 23 13.04 15.19 11.04
C PRO A 23 12.63 14.40 9.79
N ALA A 24 12.20 13.14 9.94
CA ALA A 24 11.81 12.30 8.83
C ALA A 24 10.42 12.66 8.30
N GLN A 25 10.31 12.74 6.97
CA GLN A 25 9.05 12.83 6.26
C GLN A 25 8.54 11.42 5.96
N LEU A 26 7.23 11.24 5.93
CA LEU A 26 6.60 9.96 5.61
C LEU A 26 6.00 10.02 4.20
N LEU A 27 6.35 9.06 3.33
CA LEU A 27 5.75 8.89 2.02
C LEU A 27 4.95 7.60 1.98
N PHE A 28 3.66 7.70 1.75
CA PHE A 28 2.72 6.59 1.62
C PHE A 28 2.44 6.26 0.15
N VAL A 29 2.54 4.97 -0.19
CA VAL A 29 2.32 4.42 -1.54
C VAL A 29 1.14 3.45 -1.48
N HIS A 30 0.08 3.75 -2.23
CA HIS A 30 -1.16 2.98 -2.20
C HIS A 30 -1.07 1.64 -2.95
N GLY A 31 -2.02 0.75 -2.66
CA GLY A 31 -2.23 -0.51 -3.36
C GLY A 31 -3.01 -0.35 -4.67
N ALA A 32 -3.35 -1.47 -5.31
CA ALA A 32 -4.17 -1.50 -6.51
C ALA A 32 -5.60 -0.95 -6.24
N PHE A 33 -6.24 -0.44 -7.28
CA PHE A 33 -7.64 0.04 -7.32
C PHE A 33 -7.97 1.28 -6.48
N VAL A 34 -7.04 1.81 -5.73
CA VAL A 34 -7.19 3.00 -4.88
C VAL A 34 -6.19 4.09 -5.29
N ALA A 35 -6.15 5.20 -4.57
CA ALA A 35 -5.22 6.30 -4.79
C ALA A 35 -4.79 6.87 -3.43
N ALA A 36 -4.05 7.98 -3.40
CA ALA A 36 -3.59 8.64 -2.17
C ALA A 36 -4.71 8.91 -1.15
N TRP A 37 -5.96 8.97 -1.59
CA TRP A 37 -7.10 9.20 -0.73
C TRP A 37 -7.28 8.14 0.37
N CYS A 38 -6.85 6.89 0.15
CA CYS A 38 -6.98 5.83 1.16
C CYS A 38 -6.13 6.11 2.40
N TRP A 39 -5.04 6.85 2.25
CA TRP A 39 -4.20 7.33 3.32
C TRP A 39 -4.70 8.64 3.93
N ASP A 40 -5.30 9.52 3.11
CA ASP A 40 -5.87 10.80 3.52
C ASP A 40 -7.08 10.65 4.44
N GLU A 41 -7.74 9.49 4.39
CA GLU A 41 -8.91 9.19 5.23
C GLU A 41 -8.56 9.21 6.73
N HIS A 42 -7.48 8.54 7.11
CA HIS A 42 -7.08 8.37 8.51
C HIS A 42 -5.59 8.64 8.76
N PHE A 43 -4.70 8.02 7.99
CA PHE A 43 -3.27 7.97 8.28
C PHE A 43 -2.61 9.35 8.19
N LEU A 44 -2.76 10.08 7.07
CA LEU A 44 -2.09 11.36 6.91
C LEU A 44 -2.44 12.38 8.01
N PRO A 45 -3.75 12.62 8.34
CA PRO A 45 -4.09 13.53 9.42
C PRO A 45 -3.59 13.03 10.78
N TYR A 46 -3.63 11.71 11.04
CA TYR A 46 -3.17 11.13 12.29
C TYR A 46 -1.67 11.30 12.48
N PHE A 47 -0.85 10.92 11.51
CA PHE A 47 0.61 11.10 11.58
C PHE A 47 1.00 12.57 11.68
N ALA A 48 0.26 13.47 11.04
CA ALA A 48 0.50 14.91 11.18
C ALA A 48 0.17 15.43 12.59
N GLN A 49 -0.86 14.88 13.26
CA GLN A 49 -1.15 15.17 14.67
C GLN A 49 -0.02 14.67 15.59
N GLN A 50 0.63 13.57 15.24
CA GLN A 50 1.81 13.04 15.94
C GLN A 50 3.12 13.77 15.58
N GLY A 51 3.05 14.83 14.76
CA GLY A 51 4.20 15.70 14.47
C GLY A 51 5.02 15.33 13.22
N TYR A 52 4.61 14.33 12.45
CA TYR A 52 5.27 13.95 11.18
C TYR A 52 4.74 14.77 10.00
N ALA A 53 5.61 15.13 9.07
CA ALA A 53 5.19 15.56 7.74
C ALA A 53 4.81 14.32 6.92
N ALA A 54 3.51 14.14 6.67
CA ALA A 54 2.95 12.94 6.03
C ALA A 54 2.44 13.25 4.62
N HIS A 55 2.86 12.44 3.64
CA HIS A 55 2.58 12.63 2.23
C HIS A 55 2.10 11.32 1.61
N ALA A 56 1.10 11.35 0.74
CA ALA A 56 0.68 10.20 -0.05
C ALA A 56 0.68 10.56 -1.54
N VAL A 57 1.31 9.72 -2.34
CA VAL A 57 1.30 9.86 -3.81
C VAL A 57 0.14 9.07 -4.39
N SER A 58 -0.58 9.64 -5.35
CA SER A 58 -1.34 8.84 -6.32
C SER A 58 -0.41 8.48 -7.47
N LEU A 59 -0.23 7.18 -7.70
CA LEU A 59 0.56 6.68 -8.82
C LEU A 59 -0.08 7.10 -10.15
N ARG A 60 0.68 7.08 -11.25
CA ARG A 60 0.14 7.47 -12.57
C ARG A 60 -1.14 6.71 -12.91
N GLY A 61 -2.09 7.40 -13.52
CA GLY A 61 -3.41 6.87 -13.84
C GLY A 61 -4.37 6.77 -12.64
N HIS A 62 -3.93 7.13 -11.42
CA HIS A 62 -4.73 7.06 -10.18
C HIS A 62 -5.01 8.45 -9.60
N GLY A 63 -6.15 8.57 -8.90
CA GLY A 63 -6.55 9.81 -8.26
C GLY A 63 -6.53 10.99 -9.22
N GLY A 64 -5.85 12.08 -8.83
CA GLY A 64 -5.62 13.27 -9.65
C GLY A 64 -4.35 13.21 -10.50
N SER A 65 -3.63 12.08 -10.54
CA SER A 65 -2.43 11.93 -11.37
C SER A 65 -2.76 11.77 -12.85
N ALA A 66 -1.85 12.25 -13.71
CA ALA A 66 -1.93 12.05 -15.15
C ALA A 66 -1.75 10.57 -15.54
N GLY A 67 -2.07 10.20 -16.80
CA GLY A 67 -1.84 8.87 -17.36
C GLY A 67 -3.01 7.91 -17.29
N ARG A 68 -4.23 8.40 -17.02
CA ARG A 68 -5.44 7.55 -16.98
C ARG A 68 -5.76 6.91 -18.33
N ASP A 69 -5.51 7.58 -19.41
CA ASP A 69 -5.71 7.12 -20.79
C ASP A 69 -4.75 5.99 -21.20
N THR A 70 -3.61 5.89 -20.53
CA THR A 70 -2.59 4.86 -20.78
C THR A 70 -2.48 3.84 -19.64
N LEU A 71 -3.37 3.88 -18.65
CA LEU A 71 -3.30 3.08 -17.43
C LEU A 71 -3.16 1.58 -17.72
N VAL A 72 -3.92 1.05 -18.64
CA VAL A 72 -3.95 -0.39 -18.97
C VAL A 72 -2.56 -0.97 -19.28
N ALA A 73 -1.67 -0.15 -19.86
CA ALA A 73 -0.31 -0.55 -20.27
C ALA A 73 0.78 -0.14 -19.25
N THR A 74 0.42 0.52 -18.16
CA THR A 74 1.36 0.98 -17.13
C THR A 74 1.99 -0.21 -16.40
N SER A 75 3.31 -0.28 -16.34
CA SER A 75 4.06 -1.37 -15.70
C SER A 75 4.37 -1.07 -14.22
N ILE A 76 4.81 -2.08 -13.49
CA ILE A 76 5.36 -1.88 -12.13
C ILE A 76 6.63 -1.01 -12.15
N ASP A 77 7.45 -1.09 -13.21
CA ASP A 77 8.62 -0.23 -13.38
C ASP A 77 8.23 1.26 -13.51
N ASP A 78 7.09 1.53 -14.14
CA ASP A 78 6.53 2.88 -14.20
C ASP A 78 6.13 3.41 -12.82
N TYR A 79 5.52 2.58 -12.00
CA TYR A 79 5.17 2.93 -10.61
C TYR A 79 6.41 3.11 -9.74
N GLU A 80 7.47 2.30 -9.93
CA GLU A 80 8.77 2.56 -9.27
C GLU A 80 9.31 3.95 -9.62
N ASN A 81 9.25 4.34 -10.89
CA ASN A 81 9.71 5.65 -11.34
C ASN A 81 8.91 6.80 -10.71
N ASP A 82 7.60 6.60 -10.50
CA ASP A 82 6.74 7.58 -9.82
C ASP A 82 7.17 7.76 -8.37
N VAL A 83 7.33 6.66 -7.63
CA VAL A 83 7.78 6.69 -6.24
C VAL A 83 9.17 7.34 -6.12
N GLN A 84 10.11 6.99 -7.00
CA GLN A 84 11.44 7.58 -7.01
C GLN A 84 11.41 9.09 -7.30
N ARG A 85 10.50 9.54 -8.19
CA ARG A 85 10.31 10.98 -8.50
C ARG A 85 9.85 11.74 -7.27
N ILE A 86 8.82 11.22 -6.57
CA ILE A 86 8.29 11.86 -5.36
C ILE A 86 9.32 11.82 -4.22
N ALA A 87 10.00 10.69 -4.03
CA ALA A 87 11.04 10.57 -2.99
C ALA A 87 12.17 11.58 -3.20
N ARG A 88 12.61 11.80 -4.46
CA ARG A 88 13.60 12.84 -4.77
C ARG A 88 13.10 14.26 -4.55
N HIS A 89 11.80 14.50 -4.79
CA HIS A 89 11.18 15.80 -4.53
C HIS A 89 11.09 16.12 -3.04
N LEU A 90 10.73 15.13 -2.21
CA LEU A 90 10.63 15.30 -0.75
C LEU A 90 12.02 15.40 -0.09
N GLY A 91 13.02 14.67 -0.62
CA GLY A 91 14.37 14.64 -0.05
C GLY A 91 14.49 13.70 1.15
N SER A 92 15.56 13.87 1.93
CA SER A 92 15.90 13.02 3.09
C SER A 92 15.99 13.88 4.36
N PRO A 93 15.69 13.31 5.54
CA PRO A 93 15.34 11.91 5.81
C PRO A 93 13.92 11.54 5.41
N LEU A 94 13.74 10.34 4.85
CA LEU A 94 12.46 9.88 4.31
C LEU A 94 12.16 8.44 4.77
N VAL A 95 10.98 8.23 5.34
CA VAL A 95 10.40 6.90 5.60
C VAL A 95 9.37 6.59 4.53
N ILE A 96 9.41 5.39 3.96
CA ILE A 96 8.50 5.01 2.88
C ILE A 96 7.60 3.88 3.36
N ILE A 97 6.28 4.07 3.23
CA ILE A 97 5.26 3.13 3.64
C ILE A 97 4.50 2.66 2.41
N GLY A 98 4.53 1.37 2.11
CA GLY A 98 3.83 0.80 0.97
C GLY A 98 2.79 -0.23 1.38
N HIS A 99 1.60 -0.18 0.77
CA HIS A 99 0.53 -1.14 0.97
C HIS A 99 0.30 -2.00 -0.29
N SER A 100 0.13 -3.31 -0.14
CA SER A 100 -0.25 -4.24 -1.21
C SER A 100 0.68 -4.12 -2.43
N MET A 101 0.17 -3.77 -3.62
CA MET A 101 0.96 -3.43 -4.81
C MET A 101 2.00 -2.35 -4.51
N GLY A 102 1.62 -1.27 -3.81
CA GLY A 102 2.56 -0.20 -3.41
C GLY A 102 3.66 -0.71 -2.48
N GLY A 103 3.39 -1.74 -1.69
CA GLY A 103 4.40 -2.44 -0.89
C GLY A 103 5.44 -3.12 -1.78
N MET A 104 5.04 -3.79 -2.86
CA MET A 104 5.97 -4.38 -3.83
C MET A 104 6.74 -3.30 -4.59
N VAL A 105 6.09 -2.22 -5.01
CA VAL A 105 6.78 -1.08 -5.63
C VAL A 105 7.88 -0.55 -4.72
N VAL A 106 7.59 -0.38 -3.41
CA VAL A 106 8.60 0.02 -2.41
C VAL A 106 9.72 -1.02 -2.31
N GLN A 107 9.42 -2.30 -2.19
CA GLN A 107 10.42 -3.38 -2.13
C GLN A 107 11.39 -3.32 -3.32
N ARG A 108 10.89 -3.10 -4.53
CA ARG A 108 11.69 -3.08 -5.76
C ARG A 108 12.58 -1.84 -5.85
N CYS A 109 12.15 -0.69 -5.36
CA CYS A 109 12.91 0.56 -5.49
C CYS A 109 13.63 1.01 -4.20
N LEU A 110 13.44 0.34 -3.06
CA LEU A 110 13.98 0.76 -1.78
C LEU A 110 15.50 0.96 -1.81
N HIS A 111 16.24 0.10 -2.49
CA HIS A 111 17.70 0.19 -2.64
C HIS A 111 18.18 1.38 -3.51
N LYS A 112 17.24 2.03 -4.23
CA LYS A 112 17.49 3.20 -5.10
C LYS A 112 17.09 4.52 -4.43
N LEU A 113 16.52 4.45 -3.21
CA LEU A 113 15.91 5.59 -2.53
C LEU A 113 16.75 6.05 -1.33
N PRO A 114 16.75 7.34 -1.00
CA PRO A 114 17.38 7.86 0.21
C PRO A 114 16.51 7.58 1.44
N ALA A 115 15.98 6.37 1.57
CA ALA A 115 15.09 5.99 2.65
C ALA A 115 15.86 5.70 3.93
N THR A 116 15.40 6.26 5.04
CA THR A 116 15.94 6.00 6.38
C THR A 116 15.26 4.80 7.05
N ALA A 117 14.04 4.49 6.66
CA ALA A 117 13.29 3.30 7.08
C ALA A 117 12.18 2.98 6.07
N ALA A 118 11.64 1.76 6.12
CA ALA A 118 10.49 1.36 5.30
C ALA A 118 9.48 0.55 6.09
N VAL A 119 8.19 0.69 5.71
CA VAL A 119 7.09 -0.11 6.25
C VAL A 119 6.35 -0.78 5.10
N LEU A 120 6.15 -2.08 5.18
CA LEU A 120 5.42 -2.90 4.22
C LEU A 120 4.14 -3.41 4.87
N MET A 121 2.99 -2.91 4.42
CA MET A 121 1.67 -3.25 4.98
C MET A 121 0.93 -4.16 4.00
N ALA A 122 0.58 -5.38 4.41
CA ALA A 122 -0.11 -6.35 3.56
C ALA A 122 0.48 -6.35 2.12
N SER A 123 1.82 -6.34 2.03
CA SER A 123 2.53 -6.19 0.76
C SER A 123 2.42 -7.44 -0.10
N VAL A 124 2.32 -7.26 -1.42
CA VAL A 124 2.53 -8.37 -2.37
C VAL A 124 3.83 -9.09 -2.01
N PRO A 125 3.79 -10.43 -1.85
CA PRO A 125 4.97 -11.21 -1.43
C PRO A 125 6.00 -11.33 -2.56
N PRO A 126 7.27 -11.63 -2.24
CA PRO A 126 8.35 -11.78 -3.22
C PRO A 126 8.08 -12.85 -4.29
N GLU A 127 7.26 -13.85 -3.97
CA GLU A 127 6.86 -14.92 -4.88
C GLU A 127 5.86 -14.45 -5.96
N GLY A 128 5.31 -13.23 -5.82
CA GLY A 128 4.27 -12.69 -6.70
C GLY A 128 2.87 -13.26 -6.39
N LEU A 129 1.91 -12.93 -7.27
CA LEU A 129 0.49 -13.26 -7.04
C LEU A 129 0.07 -14.64 -7.55
N LEU A 130 0.83 -15.28 -8.46
CA LEU A 130 0.40 -16.52 -9.09
C LEU A 130 0.13 -17.64 -8.06
N GLY A 131 1.04 -17.80 -7.11
CA GLY A 131 0.90 -18.81 -6.05
C GLY A 131 -0.30 -18.58 -5.14
N SER A 132 -0.53 -17.33 -4.72
CA SER A 132 -1.69 -16.95 -3.90
C SER A 132 -3.00 -17.14 -4.67
N SER A 133 -3.04 -16.75 -5.94
CA SER A 133 -4.21 -16.92 -6.80
C SER A 133 -4.56 -18.40 -7.01
N MET A 134 -3.58 -19.27 -7.27
CA MET A 134 -3.79 -20.72 -7.38
C MET A 134 -4.29 -21.33 -6.07
N LEU A 135 -3.73 -20.92 -4.94
CA LEU A 135 -4.14 -21.40 -3.62
C LEU A 135 -5.57 -20.98 -3.31
N LEU A 136 -5.92 -19.74 -3.63
CA LEU A 136 -7.28 -19.21 -3.46
C LEU A 136 -8.27 -19.96 -4.35
N ALA A 137 -7.94 -20.16 -5.63
CA ALA A 137 -8.77 -20.92 -6.56
C ALA A 137 -9.05 -22.36 -6.09
N ALA A 138 -8.07 -23.00 -5.45
CA ALA A 138 -8.21 -24.35 -4.93
C ALA A 138 -9.03 -24.43 -3.62
N ARG A 139 -8.94 -23.40 -2.76
CA ARG A 139 -9.59 -23.39 -1.44
C ARG A 139 -10.98 -22.80 -1.43
N ASP A 140 -11.17 -21.73 -2.18
CA ASP A 140 -12.42 -20.96 -2.28
C ASP A 140 -12.61 -20.44 -3.72
N PRO A 141 -13.14 -21.30 -4.64
CA PRO A 141 -13.36 -20.91 -6.03
C PRO A 141 -14.32 -19.73 -6.20
N GLU A 142 -15.29 -19.57 -5.27
CA GLU A 142 -16.22 -18.44 -5.29
C GLU A 142 -15.47 -17.14 -4.99
N LEU A 143 -14.67 -17.11 -3.93
CA LEU A 143 -13.85 -15.96 -3.56
C LEU A 143 -12.81 -15.64 -4.64
N PHE A 144 -12.18 -16.66 -5.25
CA PHE A 144 -11.29 -16.48 -6.39
C PHE A 144 -11.99 -15.80 -7.57
N SER A 145 -13.23 -16.19 -7.87
CA SER A 145 -14.04 -15.55 -8.92
C SER A 145 -14.37 -14.08 -8.56
N GLU A 146 -14.71 -13.80 -7.30
CA GLU A 146 -14.96 -12.45 -6.79
C GLU A 146 -13.71 -11.56 -6.89
N VAL A 147 -12.53 -12.08 -6.54
CA VAL A 147 -11.23 -11.40 -6.70
C VAL A 147 -10.93 -11.10 -8.17
N ASN A 148 -11.16 -12.05 -9.08
CA ASN A 148 -10.95 -11.82 -10.51
C ASN A 148 -11.92 -10.77 -11.06
N LEU A 149 -13.16 -10.74 -10.60
CA LEU A 149 -14.11 -9.67 -10.97
C LEU A 149 -13.62 -8.30 -10.50
N LEU A 150 -13.07 -8.20 -9.30
CA LEU A 150 -12.44 -6.96 -8.81
C LEU A 150 -11.28 -6.51 -9.70
N GLN A 151 -10.45 -7.46 -10.15
CA GLN A 151 -9.25 -7.17 -10.96
C GLN A 151 -9.56 -6.80 -12.42
N HIS A 152 -10.59 -7.39 -13.02
CA HIS A 152 -10.88 -7.26 -14.46
C HIS A 152 -12.16 -6.48 -14.78
N ALA A 153 -13.07 -6.34 -13.81
CA ALA A 153 -14.29 -5.55 -13.98
C ALA A 153 -14.10 -4.13 -13.43
N HIS A 154 -14.92 -3.20 -13.93
CA HIS A 154 -14.98 -1.87 -13.33
C HIS A 154 -15.49 -2.01 -11.87
N PRO A 155 -14.92 -1.30 -10.87
CA PRO A 155 -15.36 -1.39 -9.46
C PRO A 155 -16.88 -1.24 -9.25
N SER A 156 -17.56 -0.46 -10.12
CA SER A 156 -19.03 -0.32 -10.11
C SER A 156 -19.80 -1.61 -10.39
N GLN A 157 -19.15 -2.65 -10.89
CA GLN A 157 -19.76 -3.98 -11.15
C GLN A 157 -19.55 -4.95 -9.98
N THR A 158 -18.79 -4.54 -8.97
CA THR A 158 -18.46 -5.34 -7.80
C THR A 158 -19.51 -5.16 -6.72
N THR A 159 -19.90 -6.25 -6.07
CA THR A 159 -20.87 -6.21 -4.96
C THR A 159 -20.20 -5.82 -3.64
N LEU A 160 -20.96 -5.21 -2.73
CA LEU A 160 -20.49 -4.95 -1.35
C LEU A 160 -20.01 -6.22 -0.65
N ARG A 161 -20.70 -7.36 -0.91
CA ARG A 161 -20.33 -8.68 -0.36
C ARG A 161 -18.93 -9.10 -0.82
N ALA A 162 -18.63 -8.98 -2.12
CA ALA A 162 -17.34 -9.35 -2.68
C ALA A 162 -16.21 -8.47 -2.09
N VAL A 163 -16.42 -7.16 -2.02
CA VAL A 163 -15.46 -6.22 -1.43
C VAL A 163 -15.22 -6.52 0.05
N ARG A 164 -16.28 -6.79 0.82
CA ARG A 164 -16.15 -7.20 2.22
C ARG A 164 -15.29 -8.45 2.35
N ARG A 165 -15.61 -9.53 1.63
CA ARG A 165 -14.89 -10.82 1.73
C ARG A 165 -13.43 -10.74 1.30
N THR A 166 -13.09 -9.81 0.41
CA THR A 166 -11.75 -9.73 -0.18
C THR A 166 -10.86 -8.70 0.47
N ILE A 167 -11.41 -7.55 0.89
CA ILE A 167 -10.62 -6.38 1.25
C ILE A 167 -10.73 -6.04 2.74
N PHE A 168 -11.92 -6.26 3.34
CA PHE A 168 -12.22 -5.79 4.68
C PHE A 168 -12.55 -6.92 5.65
N SER A 169 -12.36 -6.64 6.95
CA SER A 169 -12.80 -7.52 8.02
C SER A 169 -14.33 -7.51 8.18
N ALA A 170 -14.85 -8.45 8.96
CA ALA A 170 -16.28 -8.50 9.27
C ALA A 170 -16.77 -7.28 10.08
N HIS A 171 -15.87 -6.49 10.64
CA HIS A 171 -16.18 -5.42 11.58
C HIS A 171 -16.51 -4.07 10.95
N ILE A 172 -16.19 -3.87 9.66
CA ILE A 172 -16.47 -2.60 8.97
C ILE A 172 -17.96 -2.50 8.59
N PRO A 173 -18.64 -1.36 8.81
CA PRO A 173 -20.02 -1.14 8.39
C PRO A 173 -20.19 -1.14 6.86
N ASP A 174 -21.34 -1.63 6.37
CA ASP A 174 -21.64 -1.64 4.92
C ASP A 174 -21.64 -0.25 4.30
N GLU A 175 -22.06 0.77 5.04
CA GLU A 175 -22.03 2.16 4.60
C GLU A 175 -20.60 2.64 4.30
N GLU A 176 -19.65 2.29 5.16
CA GLU A 176 -18.25 2.62 4.97
C GLU A 176 -17.64 1.87 3.77
N ILE A 177 -17.95 0.59 3.61
CA ILE A 177 -17.55 -0.17 2.41
C ILE A 177 -18.11 0.51 1.15
N GLY A 178 -19.39 0.90 1.14
CA GLY A 178 -20.02 1.59 0.02
C GLY A 178 -19.32 2.91 -0.31
N ARG A 179 -18.95 3.68 0.71
CA ARG A 179 -18.22 4.94 0.58
C ARG A 179 -16.82 4.71 -0.01
N HIS A 180 -16.08 3.69 0.43
CA HIS A 180 -14.77 3.36 -0.11
C HIS A 180 -14.87 2.82 -1.55
N LEU A 181 -15.81 1.91 -1.81
CA LEU A 181 -16.03 1.34 -3.13
C LEU A 181 -16.34 2.41 -4.19
N SER A 182 -17.13 3.45 -3.84
CA SER A 182 -17.43 4.55 -4.76
C SER A 182 -16.20 5.37 -5.19
N ARG A 183 -15.10 5.27 -4.46
CA ARG A 183 -13.83 5.97 -4.73
C ARG A 183 -12.77 5.06 -5.37
N MET A 184 -13.04 3.75 -5.43
CA MET A 184 -12.15 2.81 -6.12
C MET A 184 -12.19 3.05 -7.63
N GLN A 185 -11.13 2.65 -8.30
CA GLN A 185 -10.94 2.82 -9.73
C GLN A 185 -10.27 1.59 -10.35
N GLN A 186 -10.20 1.55 -11.67
CA GLN A 186 -9.47 0.49 -12.38
C GLN A 186 -7.97 0.54 -12.08
N GLU A 187 -7.36 -0.65 -12.13
CA GLU A 187 -5.91 -0.82 -12.06
C GLU A 187 -5.36 -1.19 -13.45
N SER A 188 -4.05 -1.06 -13.62
CA SER A 188 -3.34 -1.47 -14.81
C SER A 188 -3.33 -3.00 -14.96
N GLU A 189 -3.82 -3.51 -16.09
CA GLU A 189 -3.73 -4.93 -16.43
C GLU A 189 -2.27 -5.38 -16.54
N ARG A 190 -1.41 -4.52 -17.08
CA ARG A 190 0.02 -4.79 -17.19
C ARG A 190 0.68 -4.89 -15.81
N ALA A 191 0.38 -4.00 -14.88
CA ALA A 191 0.93 -4.05 -13.53
C ALA A 191 0.48 -5.32 -12.79
N VAL A 192 -0.79 -5.73 -12.90
CA VAL A 192 -1.31 -6.99 -12.35
C VAL A 192 -0.59 -8.18 -12.97
N PHE A 193 -0.38 -8.17 -14.28
CA PHE A 193 0.39 -9.22 -14.97
C PHE A 193 1.84 -9.28 -14.46
N ASP A 194 2.52 -8.13 -14.37
CA ASP A 194 3.90 -8.06 -13.86
C ASP A 194 3.99 -8.64 -12.43
N LEU A 195 3.02 -8.33 -11.56
CA LEU A 195 2.95 -8.85 -10.19
C LEU A 195 2.62 -10.34 -10.09
N SER A 196 2.05 -10.94 -11.13
CA SER A 196 1.74 -12.38 -11.12
C SER A 196 2.99 -13.24 -11.05
N TRP A 197 4.12 -12.76 -11.53
CA TRP A 197 5.40 -13.47 -11.57
C TRP A 197 6.24 -13.24 -10.32
N PRO A 198 7.21 -14.14 -10.02
CA PRO A 198 8.13 -13.96 -8.91
C PRO A 198 8.91 -12.65 -8.99
N GLN A 199 8.87 -11.87 -7.92
CA GLN A 199 9.46 -10.52 -7.83
C GLN A 199 10.86 -10.51 -7.20
N GLN A 200 11.30 -11.59 -6.57
CA GLN A 200 12.57 -11.66 -5.83
C GLN A 200 13.80 -11.25 -6.62
N PHE A 201 13.76 -11.40 -7.95
CA PHE A 201 14.86 -11.01 -8.84
C PHE A 201 14.96 -9.49 -9.04
N PHE A 202 13.88 -8.76 -8.75
CA PHE A 202 13.80 -7.32 -8.89
C PHE A 202 13.95 -6.57 -7.55
N ILE A 203 13.86 -7.30 -6.43
CA ILE A 203 14.02 -6.73 -5.08
C ILE A 203 15.51 -6.54 -4.80
N GLY A 204 15.95 -5.29 -4.77
CA GLY A 204 17.33 -4.95 -4.43
C GLY A 204 17.57 -4.97 -2.92
N ARG A 205 18.80 -5.31 -2.51
CA ARG A 205 19.18 -5.27 -1.10
C ARG A 205 19.39 -3.83 -0.62
N ALA A 206 18.45 -3.31 0.15
CA ALA A 206 18.58 -2.04 0.87
C ALA A 206 19.38 -2.27 2.16
N LYS A 207 20.71 -2.30 2.07
CA LYS A 207 21.57 -2.53 3.23
C LYS A 207 21.44 -1.40 4.25
N GLY A 208 21.18 -1.78 5.51
CA GLY A 208 21.14 -0.83 6.62
C GLY A 208 19.85 -0.02 6.74
N VAL A 209 18.86 -0.25 5.88
CA VAL A 209 17.54 0.36 6.00
C VAL A 209 16.66 -0.55 6.88
N PRO A 210 16.22 -0.10 8.07
CA PRO A 210 15.27 -0.84 8.89
C PRO A 210 13.95 -1.03 8.13
N VAL A 211 13.36 -2.24 8.25
CA VAL A 211 12.07 -2.56 7.62
C VAL A 211 11.11 -3.14 8.66
N LEU A 212 9.90 -2.63 8.70
CA LEU A 212 8.76 -3.19 9.43
C LEU A 212 7.80 -3.86 8.45
N VAL A 213 7.37 -5.09 8.75
CA VAL A 213 6.41 -5.82 7.93
C VAL A 213 5.15 -6.11 8.74
N LEU A 214 4.01 -5.59 8.27
CA LEU A 214 2.70 -5.72 8.92
C LEU A 214 1.73 -6.48 8.01
N GLY A 215 0.83 -7.24 8.61
CA GLY A 215 -0.26 -7.89 7.89
C GLY A 215 -1.49 -8.09 8.77
N GLY A 216 -2.62 -8.40 8.13
CA GLY A 216 -3.87 -8.77 8.79
C GLY A 216 -4.06 -10.30 8.79
N ALA A 217 -4.60 -10.85 9.88
CA ALA A 217 -4.91 -12.28 9.95
C ALA A 217 -6.13 -12.66 9.11
N GLU A 218 -7.02 -11.69 8.84
CA GLU A 218 -8.21 -11.84 8.01
C GLU A 218 -7.98 -11.46 6.53
N ASP A 219 -6.71 -11.22 6.13
CA ASP A 219 -6.37 -10.89 4.73
C ASP A 219 -6.65 -12.07 3.81
N ALA A 220 -7.60 -11.88 2.88
CA ALA A 220 -7.98 -12.90 1.91
C ALA A 220 -6.97 -13.05 0.75
N PHE A 221 -6.16 -12.02 0.48
CA PHE A 221 -5.15 -12.04 -0.57
C PHE A 221 -3.83 -12.67 -0.09
N PHE A 222 -3.37 -12.26 1.09
CA PHE A 222 -2.07 -12.67 1.61
C PHE A 222 -2.19 -13.25 3.01
N ASN A 223 -2.14 -14.57 3.12
CA ASN A 223 -2.14 -15.25 4.40
C ASN A 223 -0.85 -14.96 5.19
N THR A 224 -0.86 -15.29 6.47
CA THR A 224 0.27 -15.07 7.38
C THR A 224 1.61 -15.58 6.84
N ALA A 225 1.64 -16.76 6.20
CA ALA A 225 2.87 -17.34 5.66
C ALA A 225 3.48 -16.50 4.52
N MET A 226 2.64 -15.84 3.72
CA MET A 226 3.07 -14.93 2.65
C MET A 226 3.63 -13.61 3.22
N ILE A 227 2.99 -13.07 4.27
CA ILE A 227 3.51 -11.90 4.98
C ILE A 227 4.86 -12.22 5.65
N GLU A 228 4.98 -13.40 6.28
CA GLU A 228 6.25 -13.89 6.83
C GLU A 228 7.33 -14.11 5.76
N SER A 229 6.95 -14.53 4.54
CA SER A 229 7.87 -14.63 3.42
C SER A 229 8.47 -13.27 3.07
N THR A 230 7.63 -12.23 3.00
CA THR A 230 8.11 -10.84 2.82
C THR A 230 9.08 -10.44 3.93
N ALA A 231 8.76 -10.70 5.19
CA ALA A 231 9.62 -10.37 6.32
C ALA A 231 10.99 -11.07 6.27
N ARG A 232 11.02 -12.34 5.84
CA ARG A 232 12.28 -13.11 5.68
C ARG A 232 13.27 -12.47 4.69
N VAL A 233 12.80 -11.80 3.63
CA VAL A 233 13.68 -11.09 2.69
C VAL A 233 14.52 -10.03 3.40
N TYR A 234 13.97 -9.41 4.43
CA TYR A 234 14.61 -8.34 5.20
C TYR A 234 15.25 -8.83 6.51
N GLY A 235 15.14 -10.12 6.82
CA GLY A 235 15.67 -10.68 8.07
C GLY A 235 14.92 -10.22 9.32
N VAL A 236 13.65 -9.84 9.20
CA VAL A 236 12.78 -9.38 10.29
C VAL A 236 11.63 -10.36 10.52
N LYS A 237 10.88 -10.14 11.60
CA LYS A 237 9.63 -10.85 11.86
C LYS A 237 8.45 -10.03 11.35
N ALA A 238 7.46 -10.71 10.79
CA ALA A 238 6.19 -10.10 10.48
C ALA A 238 5.36 -9.88 11.75
N GLU A 239 4.60 -8.80 11.79
CA GLU A 239 3.63 -8.53 12.83
C GLU A 239 2.22 -8.64 12.25
N ILE A 240 1.41 -9.53 12.82
CA ILE A 240 0.08 -9.86 12.31
C ILE A 240 -0.98 -9.34 13.27
N PHE A 241 -1.89 -8.52 12.75
CA PHE A 241 -3.04 -8.01 13.49
C PHE A 241 -4.22 -8.99 13.35
N PRO A 242 -4.72 -9.55 14.49
CA PRO A 242 -5.73 -10.60 14.44
C PRO A 242 -7.08 -10.15 13.86
N ASP A 243 -7.44 -8.87 14.04
CA ASP A 243 -8.76 -8.32 13.70
C ASP A 243 -8.69 -7.38 12.51
N MET A 244 -7.78 -7.61 11.58
CA MET A 244 -7.60 -6.79 10.37
C MET A 244 -7.56 -7.67 9.13
N ALA A 245 -8.14 -7.15 8.05
CA ALA A 245 -8.02 -7.71 6.71
C ALA A 245 -7.02 -6.91 5.86
N HIS A 246 -7.21 -6.94 4.53
CA HIS A 246 -6.23 -6.40 3.57
C HIS A 246 -6.06 -4.88 3.66
N ALA A 247 -7.17 -4.11 3.71
CA ALA A 247 -7.13 -2.65 3.69
C ALA A 247 -6.85 -2.03 5.07
N MET A 248 -5.77 -2.42 5.73
CA MET A 248 -5.41 -2.08 7.11
C MET A 248 -5.60 -0.59 7.46
N MET A 249 -5.38 0.33 6.50
CA MET A 249 -5.50 1.78 6.71
C MET A 249 -6.95 2.28 6.69
N LEU A 250 -7.90 1.45 6.24
CA LEU A 250 -9.33 1.75 6.15
C LEU A 250 -10.19 0.89 7.09
N GLU A 251 -9.58 -0.02 7.83
CA GLU A 251 -10.24 -0.85 8.84
C GLU A 251 -10.69 -0.03 10.05
N PRO A 252 -11.76 -0.41 10.77
CA PRO A 252 -12.14 0.26 12.01
C PRO A 252 -11.02 0.32 13.05
N ALA A 253 -10.15 -0.68 13.07
CA ALA A 253 -8.99 -0.78 13.98
C ALA A 253 -7.70 -0.16 13.39
N TRP A 254 -7.77 0.64 12.32
CA TRP A 254 -6.63 1.23 11.62
C TRP A 254 -5.61 1.92 12.53
N GLN A 255 -6.10 2.55 13.61
CA GLN A 255 -5.24 3.28 14.55
C GLN A 255 -4.19 2.38 15.20
N ARG A 256 -4.52 1.11 15.48
CA ARG A 256 -3.56 0.14 16.04
C ARG A 256 -2.33 -0.06 15.13
N ALA A 257 -2.56 -0.12 13.82
CA ALA A 257 -1.46 -0.22 12.84
C ALA A 257 -0.66 1.10 12.78
N ALA A 258 -1.33 2.25 12.81
CA ALA A 258 -0.67 3.56 12.82
C ALA A 258 0.17 3.76 14.09
N ASP A 259 -0.36 3.45 15.28
CA ASP A 259 0.36 3.53 16.55
C ASP A 259 1.60 2.63 16.55
N ARG A 260 1.45 1.40 16.03
CA ARG A 260 2.58 0.47 15.96
C ARG A 260 3.70 0.98 15.05
N ILE A 261 3.35 1.64 13.94
CA ILE A 261 4.33 2.28 13.05
C ILE A 261 5.06 3.40 13.81
N ILE A 262 4.33 4.25 14.53
CA ILE A 262 4.91 5.36 15.30
C ILE A 262 5.89 4.84 16.36
N ASP A 263 5.47 3.83 17.15
CA ASP A 263 6.33 3.21 18.18
C ASP A 263 7.60 2.62 17.57
N TRP A 264 7.48 1.97 16.39
CA TRP A 264 8.62 1.40 15.72
C TRP A 264 9.57 2.49 15.17
N LEU A 265 9.02 3.57 14.58
CA LEU A 265 9.82 4.69 14.10
C LEU A 265 10.62 5.35 15.21
N ALA A 266 10.02 5.52 16.40
CA ALA A 266 10.73 6.01 17.58
C ALA A 266 11.89 5.09 17.98
N GLY A 267 11.70 3.78 17.86
CA GLY A 267 12.73 2.76 18.17
C GLY A 267 13.91 2.73 17.20
N VAL A 268 13.70 3.11 15.93
CA VAL A 268 14.78 3.16 14.90
C VAL A 268 15.36 4.56 14.69
N GLY A 269 14.88 5.55 15.42
CA GLY A 269 15.40 6.93 15.39
C GLY A 269 15.02 7.69 14.11
N ALA A 270 13.84 7.40 13.54
CA ALA A 270 13.34 7.99 12.30
C ALA A 270 12.23 9.03 12.53
#